data_c2ab9d54b7a2a5563f7b33d79cfc0bfd
#
_entry.id   c2ab9d54b7a2a5563f7b33d79cfc0bfd
#
_cell.length_a   1.000
_cell.length_b   1.000
_cell.length_c   1.000
_cell.angle_alpha   90.00
_cell.angle_beta   90.00
_cell.angle_gamma   90.00
#
_symmetry.space_group_name_H-M   'P 1'
#
loop_
_entity.id
_entity.type
_entity.pdbx_description
1 polymer ?
#
loop_
_entity_poly.entity_id
_entity_poly.type
_entity_poly.pdbx_seq_one_letter_code
_entity_poly.pdbx_strand_id
1 'polypeptide(L)'
;MTVYEELKARGLIAQVTNEQEISEMINNGKATFYIGFDPTADSLHVGHFMALCLMKRLQMAGNKPIALIGGGTGMVGDPSGRTDMRSMMTVETIEHNCACFKKQMERFIEFGEGKAQMVNNADWLMNLNYIELLREVGACFSVNNMLRAECYKQRMEKGLSFLEFNYMIMQSYDFYYLFQHYGCNMQFGGNDQWSNMLGGTELIRRKLGKDAHAMTITLLLNSEGKKMGKTASGAVWLDPNKTSPYDFFQYWRNVDDADVLNCIRMLTFLPLEQIEEMDKWEGAQLNKAKEILAYELTELVHGKEEADKAMEAAKNIFAGGGSSENMPTTTLTDADFTDGQIGVLTLLVKCGLAASNGEARKLVQGGGVSIDGEKVADFKQMLDKDFFQQERMVKKGKKTFHKVVLG
;
A
#
# COMPACT_ATOMS: atom_id res chain seq x y z
N MET A 1 8.83 -11.29 25.34
CA MET A 1 7.69 -11.42 24.41
C MET A 1 8.16 -12.14 23.18
N THR A 2 7.47 -13.19 22.72
CA THR A 2 7.77 -13.86 21.47
C THR A 2 7.26 -13.06 20.27
N VAL A 3 7.73 -13.40 19.06
CA VAL A 3 7.29 -12.71 17.82
C VAL A 3 5.79 -12.85 17.61
N TYR A 4 5.25 -14.04 17.82
CA TYR A 4 3.81 -14.29 17.67
C TYR A 4 2.98 -13.46 18.69
N GLU A 5 3.44 -13.39 19.95
CA GLU A 5 2.81 -12.54 20.97
C GLU A 5 2.88 -11.05 20.58
N GLU A 6 4.01 -10.60 20.01
CA GLU A 6 4.12 -9.23 19.52
C GLU A 6 3.12 -8.94 18.39
N LEU A 7 3.01 -9.84 17.40
CA LEU A 7 2.03 -9.68 16.32
C LEU A 7 0.60 -9.59 16.87
N LYS A 8 0.28 -10.41 17.87
CA LYS A 8 -1.03 -10.41 18.55
C LYS A 8 -1.27 -9.10 19.32
N ALA A 9 -0.29 -8.65 20.10
CA ALA A 9 -0.37 -7.40 20.86
C ALA A 9 -0.50 -6.16 19.96
N ARG A 10 0.11 -6.22 18.75
CA ARG A 10 -0.05 -5.16 17.75
C ARG A 10 -1.37 -5.23 16.97
N GLY A 11 -2.20 -6.25 17.18
CA GLY A 11 -3.47 -6.42 16.49
C GLY A 11 -3.32 -6.83 15.03
N LEU A 12 -2.20 -7.47 14.67
CA LEU A 12 -1.88 -7.82 13.28
C LEU A 12 -2.51 -9.13 12.82
N ILE A 13 -2.93 -10.01 13.74
CA ILE A 13 -3.48 -11.34 13.44
C ILE A 13 -5.00 -11.28 13.38
N ALA A 14 -5.60 -11.72 12.27
CA ALA A 14 -7.05 -11.82 12.12
C ALA A 14 -7.53 -13.28 12.20
N GLN A 15 -7.02 -14.18 11.37
CA GLN A 15 -7.39 -15.60 11.33
C GLN A 15 -6.14 -16.47 11.17
N VAL A 16 -6.16 -17.67 11.73
CA VAL A 16 -5.09 -18.65 11.65
C VAL A 16 -5.67 -20.05 11.47
N THR A 17 -5.00 -20.91 10.72
CA THR A 17 -5.41 -22.32 10.54
C THR A 17 -5.08 -23.18 11.78
N ASN A 18 -3.95 -22.92 12.43
CA ASN A 18 -3.52 -23.62 13.64
C ASN A 18 -2.60 -22.68 14.45
N GLU A 19 -3.13 -22.11 15.53
CA GLU A 19 -2.42 -21.11 16.33
C GLU A 19 -1.14 -21.67 16.96
N GLN A 20 -1.19 -22.89 17.48
CA GLN A 20 -0.04 -23.49 18.16
C GLN A 20 1.12 -23.73 17.20
N GLU A 21 0.88 -24.40 16.07
CA GLU A 21 1.92 -24.72 15.10
C GLU A 21 2.48 -23.48 14.42
N ILE A 22 1.62 -22.50 14.07
CA ILE A 22 2.04 -21.22 13.50
C ILE A 22 2.92 -20.44 14.48
N SER A 23 2.49 -20.33 15.74
CA SER A 23 3.27 -19.68 16.80
C SER A 23 4.64 -20.34 16.99
N GLU A 24 4.68 -21.68 17.05
CA GLU A 24 5.93 -22.41 17.19
C GLU A 24 6.87 -22.18 16.00
N MET A 25 6.36 -22.23 14.77
CA MET A 25 7.16 -22.01 13.58
C MET A 25 7.72 -20.59 13.51
N ILE A 26 6.88 -19.57 13.71
CA ILE A 26 7.28 -18.17 13.64
C ILE A 26 8.31 -17.82 14.72
N ASN A 27 8.08 -18.28 15.97
CA ASN A 27 8.94 -17.96 17.10
C ASN A 27 10.33 -18.59 16.99
N ASN A 28 10.46 -19.70 16.26
CA ASN A 28 11.71 -20.42 16.07
C ASN A 28 12.41 -20.14 14.73
N GLY A 29 11.92 -19.17 13.94
CA GLY A 29 12.51 -18.83 12.64
C GLY A 29 12.37 -19.95 11.59
N LYS A 30 11.38 -20.84 11.74
CA LYS A 30 11.17 -22.01 10.88
C LYS A 30 10.14 -21.79 9.78
N ALA A 31 9.47 -20.64 9.75
CA ALA A 31 8.53 -20.32 8.71
C ALA A 31 9.26 -19.86 7.44
N THR A 32 9.07 -20.60 6.36
CA THR A 32 9.25 -20.10 5.00
C THR A 32 7.87 -19.76 4.49
N PHE A 33 7.60 -18.49 4.26
CA PHE A 33 6.25 -18.01 4.00
C PHE A 33 6.19 -17.12 2.77
N TYR A 34 5.04 -17.08 2.12
CA TYR A 34 4.84 -16.17 1.02
C TYR A 34 3.68 -15.20 1.22
N ILE A 35 3.80 -14.04 0.58
CA ILE A 35 2.72 -13.09 0.36
C ILE A 35 2.68 -12.78 -1.14
N GLY A 36 1.47 -12.82 -1.73
CA GLY A 36 1.24 -12.53 -3.13
C GLY A 36 1.00 -11.03 -3.36
N PHE A 37 1.57 -10.51 -4.45
CA PHE A 37 1.41 -9.13 -4.91
C PHE A 37 1.07 -9.11 -6.40
N ASP A 38 -0.16 -8.73 -6.73
CA ASP A 38 -0.56 -8.53 -8.12
C ASP A 38 0.04 -7.22 -8.66
N PRO A 39 0.83 -7.25 -9.74
CA PRO A 39 1.53 -6.08 -10.27
C PRO A 39 0.60 -5.17 -11.10
N THR A 40 -0.47 -4.67 -10.46
CA THR A 40 -1.54 -3.88 -11.12
C THR A 40 -1.18 -2.41 -11.35
N ALA A 41 -0.01 -1.99 -10.91
CA ALA A 41 0.58 -0.66 -11.10
C ALA A 41 2.11 -0.77 -11.03
N ASP A 42 2.81 0.24 -11.50
CA ASP A 42 4.27 0.37 -11.42
C ASP A 42 4.79 0.83 -10.04
N SER A 43 3.95 0.83 -9.04
CA SER A 43 4.31 1.14 -7.64
C SER A 43 3.43 0.39 -6.65
N LEU A 44 4.03 0.01 -5.53
CA LEU A 44 3.32 -0.34 -4.30
C LEU A 44 2.72 0.92 -3.67
N HIS A 45 1.70 0.76 -2.85
CA HIS A 45 1.03 1.86 -2.14
C HIS A 45 0.75 1.46 -0.68
N VAL A 46 0.28 2.40 0.13
CA VAL A 46 -0.03 2.18 1.56
C VAL A 46 -0.88 0.94 1.83
N GLY A 47 -1.75 0.53 0.90
CA GLY A 47 -2.52 -0.72 1.03
C GLY A 47 -1.67 -1.99 1.10
N HIS A 48 -0.42 -1.97 0.60
CA HIS A 48 0.53 -3.09 0.71
C HIS A 48 1.41 -2.98 1.97
N PHE A 49 1.35 -1.85 2.66
CA PHE A 49 2.29 -1.51 3.75
C PHE A 49 2.24 -2.54 4.89
N MET A 50 1.05 -2.97 5.27
CA MET A 50 0.85 -4.00 6.31
C MET A 50 1.58 -5.30 5.97
N ALA A 51 1.46 -5.75 4.72
CA ALA A 51 2.12 -6.96 4.24
C ALA A 51 3.65 -6.81 4.27
N LEU A 52 4.17 -5.66 3.82
CA LEU A 52 5.60 -5.37 3.83
C LEU A 52 6.17 -5.27 5.24
N CYS A 53 5.47 -4.60 6.16
CA CYS A 53 5.87 -4.54 7.57
C CYS A 53 5.85 -5.92 8.24
N LEU A 54 4.86 -6.76 7.92
CA LEU A 54 4.83 -8.15 8.40
C LEU A 54 6.03 -8.94 7.88
N MET A 55 6.32 -8.87 6.57
CA MET A 55 7.47 -9.54 5.99
C MET A 55 8.77 -9.14 6.68
N LYS A 56 8.96 -7.83 6.91
CA LYS A 56 10.12 -7.30 7.62
C LYS A 56 10.22 -7.85 9.06
N ARG A 57 9.13 -7.81 9.83
CA ARG A 57 9.12 -8.33 11.22
C ARG A 57 9.49 -9.80 11.28
N LEU A 58 8.88 -10.60 10.42
CA LEU A 58 9.14 -12.04 10.39
C LEU A 58 10.55 -12.35 9.91
N GLN A 59 11.09 -11.60 8.96
CA GLN A 59 12.47 -11.75 8.53
C GLN A 59 13.46 -11.38 9.65
N MET A 60 13.23 -10.29 10.38
CA MET A 60 14.03 -9.92 11.55
C MET A 60 14.02 -10.99 12.63
N ALA A 61 12.97 -11.80 12.70
CA ALA A 61 12.84 -12.94 13.61
C ALA A 61 13.42 -14.26 13.03
N GLY A 62 14.15 -14.18 11.91
CA GLY A 62 14.81 -15.34 11.29
C GLY A 62 13.94 -16.16 10.34
N ASN A 63 12.69 -15.76 10.09
CA ASN A 63 11.83 -16.42 9.11
C ASN A 63 12.19 -15.97 7.68
N LYS A 64 11.81 -16.78 6.68
CA LYS A 64 12.20 -16.58 5.28
C LYS A 64 11.01 -16.13 4.44
N PRO A 65 10.93 -14.85 4.05
CA PRO A 65 9.84 -14.37 3.20
C PRO A 65 10.08 -14.70 1.72
N ILE A 66 8.98 -15.04 1.04
CA ILE A 66 8.90 -15.13 -0.41
C ILE A 66 7.90 -14.06 -0.88
N ALA A 67 8.37 -13.11 -1.66
CA ALA A 67 7.51 -12.17 -2.36
C ALA A 67 7.07 -12.80 -3.69
N LEU A 68 5.83 -13.28 -3.74
CA LEU A 68 5.25 -13.85 -4.94
C LEU A 68 4.64 -12.75 -5.79
N ILE A 69 5.19 -12.53 -6.98
CA ILE A 69 4.60 -11.60 -7.93
C ILE A 69 3.59 -12.35 -8.81
N GLY A 70 2.39 -11.82 -8.86
CA GLY A 70 1.28 -12.39 -9.62
C GLY A 70 1.36 -12.10 -11.12
N GLY A 71 2.45 -12.47 -11.81
CA GLY A 71 2.57 -12.27 -13.26
C GLY A 71 1.54 -13.08 -14.05
N GLY A 72 1.30 -14.33 -13.67
CA GLY A 72 0.28 -15.18 -14.26
C GLY A 72 -1.13 -14.86 -13.74
N THR A 73 -1.30 -14.75 -12.42
CA THR A 73 -2.60 -14.41 -11.80
C THR A 73 -3.06 -12.99 -12.14
N GLY A 74 -2.14 -12.06 -12.37
CA GLY A 74 -2.45 -10.70 -12.81
C GLY A 74 -3.13 -10.62 -14.18
N MET A 75 -2.94 -11.62 -15.03
CA MET A 75 -3.64 -11.74 -16.33
C MET A 75 -5.11 -12.15 -16.15
N VAL A 76 -5.46 -12.76 -15.04
CA VAL A 76 -6.83 -13.20 -14.70
C VAL A 76 -7.53 -12.17 -13.82
N GLY A 77 -6.88 -11.76 -12.74
CA GLY A 77 -7.37 -10.78 -11.78
C GLY A 77 -8.17 -11.40 -10.63
N ASP A 78 -7.74 -11.11 -9.41
CA ASP A 78 -8.38 -11.57 -8.18
C ASP A 78 -9.78 -10.96 -8.00
N PRO A 79 -10.85 -11.77 -7.87
CA PRO A 79 -12.20 -11.29 -7.60
C PRO A 79 -12.43 -10.90 -6.13
N SER A 80 -11.54 -11.28 -5.21
CA SER A 80 -11.72 -11.12 -3.76
C SER A 80 -11.88 -9.65 -3.36
N GLY A 81 -12.92 -9.35 -2.56
CA GLY A 81 -13.17 -8.00 -2.05
C GLY A 81 -13.50 -6.95 -3.13
N ARG A 82 -13.98 -7.39 -4.31
CA ARG A 82 -14.30 -6.51 -5.44
C ARG A 82 -15.72 -6.74 -5.95
N THR A 83 -16.25 -5.72 -6.59
CA THR A 83 -17.56 -5.76 -7.24
C THR A 83 -17.45 -5.85 -8.77
N ASP A 84 -16.31 -5.46 -9.34
CA ASP A 84 -16.12 -5.35 -10.81
C ASP A 84 -14.87 -6.12 -11.25
N MET A 85 -14.88 -6.63 -12.49
CA MET A 85 -13.75 -7.34 -13.09
C MET A 85 -12.56 -6.39 -13.31
N ARG A 86 -11.33 -6.88 -13.15
CA ARG A 86 -10.12 -6.11 -13.45
C ARG A 86 -9.92 -5.96 -14.96
N SER A 87 -9.32 -4.85 -15.38
CA SER A 87 -8.79 -4.71 -16.73
C SER A 87 -7.59 -5.64 -16.93
N MET A 88 -7.52 -6.31 -18.08
CA MET A 88 -6.39 -7.16 -18.43
C MET A 88 -5.16 -6.31 -18.76
N MET A 89 -3.99 -6.73 -18.27
CA MET A 89 -2.70 -6.08 -18.53
C MET A 89 -1.89 -6.87 -19.56
N THR A 90 -1.00 -6.20 -20.25
CA THR A 90 -0.05 -6.87 -21.15
C THR A 90 1.13 -7.47 -20.37
N VAL A 91 1.82 -8.45 -20.97
CA VAL A 91 3.00 -9.09 -20.34
C VAL A 91 4.08 -8.06 -20.07
N GLU A 92 4.36 -7.16 -21.01
CA GLU A 92 5.37 -6.11 -20.87
C GLU A 92 5.07 -5.16 -19.69
N THR A 93 3.79 -4.80 -19.53
CA THR A 93 3.34 -3.98 -18.37
C THR A 93 3.59 -4.71 -17.07
N ILE A 94 3.27 -6.00 -17.01
CA ILE A 94 3.47 -6.84 -15.82
C ILE A 94 4.96 -6.93 -15.47
N GLU A 95 5.82 -7.20 -16.44
CA GLU A 95 7.27 -7.31 -16.25
C GLU A 95 7.88 -5.99 -15.73
N HIS A 96 7.46 -4.86 -16.32
CA HIS A 96 7.86 -3.53 -15.83
C HIS A 96 7.45 -3.31 -14.37
N ASN A 97 6.20 -3.60 -14.04
CA ASN A 97 5.68 -3.43 -12.68
C ASN A 97 6.40 -4.34 -11.68
N CYS A 98 6.75 -5.57 -12.08
CA CYS A 98 7.53 -6.49 -11.25
C CYS A 98 8.90 -5.91 -10.87
N ALA A 99 9.61 -5.33 -11.84
CA ALA A 99 10.90 -4.70 -11.58
C ALA A 99 10.80 -3.50 -10.62
N CYS A 100 9.73 -2.70 -10.76
CA CYS A 100 9.44 -1.59 -9.86
C CYS A 100 9.15 -2.08 -8.44
N PHE A 101 8.37 -3.14 -8.27
CA PHE A 101 8.04 -3.71 -6.96
C PHE A 101 9.29 -4.20 -6.23
N LYS A 102 10.19 -4.89 -6.91
CA LYS A 102 11.43 -5.40 -6.31
C LYS A 102 12.23 -4.29 -5.66
N LYS A 103 12.48 -3.22 -6.42
CA LYS A 103 13.25 -2.05 -5.94
C LYS A 103 12.62 -1.41 -4.69
N GLN A 104 11.29 -1.38 -4.61
CA GLN A 104 10.59 -0.81 -3.46
C GLN A 104 10.62 -1.77 -2.27
N MET A 105 10.46 -3.09 -2.49
CA MET A 105 10.52 -4.10 -1.43
C MET A 105 11.89 -4.21 -0.76
N GLU A 106 12.98 -3.90 -1.48
CA GLU A 106 14.36 -3.87 -0.94
C GLU A 106 14.53 -2.86 0.21
N ARG A 107 13.60 -1.92 0.38
CA ARG A 107 13.55 -1.02 1.55
C ARG A 107 13.04 -1.72 2.82
N PHE A 108 12.28 -2.80 2.67
CA PHE A 108 11.64 -3.50 3.77
C PHE A 108 12.34 -4.81 4.12
N ILE A 109 12.71 -5.58 3.12
CA ILE A 109 13.27 -6.93 3.30
C ILE A 109 14.59 -7.07 2.54
N GLU A 110 15.45 -7.90 3.10
CA GLU A 110 16.73 -8.23 2.49
C GLU A 110 16.58 -9.45 1.58
N PHE A 111 16.86 -9.28 0.29
CA PHE A 111 16.90 -10.36 -0.69
C PHE A 111 18.29 -11.03 -0.73
N GLY A 112 18.32 -12.33 -1.04
CA GLY A 112 19.56 -13.07 -1.22
C GLY A 112 19.47 -14.53 -0.76
N GLU A 113 20.58 -15.24 -0.88
CA GLU A 113 20.68 -16.63 -0.44
C GLU A 113 20.43 -16.75 1.06
N GLY A 114 19.49 -17.63 1.44
CA GLY A 114 19.08 -17.80 2.84
C GLY A 114 18.22 -16.67 3.42
N LYS A 115 17.95 -15.61 2.65
CA LYS A 115 17.12 -14.46 3.00
C LYS A 115 15.80 -14.50 2.23
N ALA A 116 15.23 -13.32 1.91
CA ALA A 116 14.03 -13.25 1.09
C ALA A 116 14.30 -13.65 -0.37
N GLN A 117 13.28 -14.20 -1.00
CA GLN A 117 13.25 -14.48 -2.43
C GLN A 117 12.09 -13.75 -3.09
N MET A 118 12.28 -13.35 -4.34
CA MET A 118 11.19 -12.88 -5.19
C MET A 118 11.01 -13.88 -6.33
N VAL A 119 9.77 -14.32 -6.52
CA VAL A 119 9.38 -15.28 -7.56
C VAL A 119 8.17 -14.77 -8.32
N ASN A 120 8.03 -15.19 -9.57
CA ASN A 120 6.90 -14.81 -10.42
C ASN A 120 6.09 -16.08 -10.75
N ASN A 121 4.81 -16.08 -10.45
CA ASN A 121 3.97 -17.25 -10.73
C ASN A 121 3.72 -17.49 -12.23
N ALA A 122 4.03 -16.53 -13.10
CA ALA A 122 4.04 -16.76 -14.53
C ALA A 122 5.02 -17.87 -14.94
N ASP A 123 6.13 -18.06 -14.20
CA ASP A 123 7.16 -19.06 -14.51
C ASP A 123 6.61 -20.50 -14.52
N TRP A 124 5.59 -20.78 -13.72
CA TRP A 124 4.94 -22.09 -13.66
C TRP A 124 3.51 -22.10 -14.20
N LEU A 125 2.71 -21.04 -13.98
CA LEU A 125 1.32 -21.03 -14.41
C LEU A 125 1.16 -20.96 -15.94
N MET A 126 2.05 -20.25 -16.64
CA MET A 126 1.98 -20.11 -18.10
C MET A 126 2.32 -21.40 -18.86
N ASN A 127 3.01 -22.32 -18.21
CA ASN A 127 3.43 -23.59 -18.83
C ASN A 127 2.55 -24.79 -18.40
N LEU A 128 1.48 -24.57 -17.64
CA LEU A 128 0.60 -25.64 -17.21
C LEU A 128 -0.23 -26.19 -18.37
N ASN A 129 -0.23 -27.52 -18.50
CA ASN A 129 -1.18 -28.20 -19.38
C ASN A 129 -2.58 -28.14 -18.77
N TYR A 130 -3.54 -27.62 -19.49
CA TYR A 130 -4.90 -27.43 -18.99
C TYR A 130 -5.58 -28.74 -18.57
N ILE A 131 -5.43 -29.81 -19.33
CA ILE A 131 -6.03 -31.12 -19.03
C ILE A 131 -5.38 -31.74 -17.80
N GLU A 132 -4.06 -31.65 -17.66
CA GLU A 132 -3.35 -32.11 -16.49
C GLU A 132 -3.75 -31.33 -15.23
N LEU A 133 -3.85 -30.02 -15.33
CA LEU A 133 -4.34 -29.17 -14.24
C LEU A 133 -5.72 -29.58 -13.77
N LEU A 134 -6.66 -29.81 -14.69
CA LEU A 134 -8.02 -30.25 -14.36
C LEU A 134 -8.03 -31.62 -13.68
N ARG A 135 -7.23 -32.57 -14.14
CA ARG A 135 -7.18 -33.92 -13.60
C ARG A 135 -6.52 -33.98 -12.23
N GLU A 136 -5.38 -33.31 -12.09
CA GLU A 136 -4.53 -33.42 -10.92
C GLU A 136 -4.92 -32.44 -9.81
N VAL A 137 -5.32 -31.24 -10.17
CA VAL A 137 -5.65 -30.16 -9.23
C VAL A 137 -7.15 -29.93 -9.15
N GLY A 138 -7.84 -29.82 -10.28
CA GLY A 138 -9.27 -29.56 -10.34
C GLY A 138 -10.08 -30.63 -9.61
N ALA A 139 -9.66 -31.90 -9.65
CA ALA A 139 -10.28 -32.99 -8.90
C ALA A 139 -10.24 -32.81 -7.37
N CYS A 140 -9.36 -31.94 -6.85
CA CYS A 140 -9.27 -31.62 -5.43
C CYS A 140 -10.27 -30.52 -5.01
N PHE A 141 -10.97 -29.88 -5.93
CA PHE A 141 -11.89 -28.79 -5.65
C PHE A 141 -13.35 -29.16 -5.90
N SER A 142 -14.21 -28.77 -4.97
CA SER A 142 -15.66 -28.91 -5.14
C SER A 142 -16.25 -27.57 -5.55
N VAL A 143 -16.87 -27.50 -6.72
CA VAL A 143 -17.54 -26.28 -7.21
C VAL A 143 -18.57 -25.77 -6.18
N ASN A 144 -19.33 -26.65 -5.55
CA ASN A 144 -20.30 -26.27 -4.53
C ASN A 144 -19.66 -25.61 -3.31
N ASN A 145 -18.47 -26.03 -2.91
CA ASN A 145 -17.74 -25.42 -1.81
C ASN A 145 -17.12 -24.09 -2.24
N MET A 146 -16.55 -24.03 -3.45
CA MET A 146 -16.01 -22.79 -4.00
C MET A 146 -17.07 -21.70 -4.09
N LEU A 147 -18.27 -22.00 -4.60
CA LEU A 147 -19.36 -21.03 -4.71
C LEU A 147 -19.87 -20.51 -3.36
N ARG A 148 -19.62 -21.23 -2.26
CA ARG A 148 -19.93 -20.76 -0.89
C ARG A 148 -18.86 -19.85 -0.31
N ALA A 149 -17.68 -19.79 -0.94
CA ALA A 149 -16.55 -18.98 -0.46
C ALA A 149 -16.88 -17.49 -0.51
N GLU A 150 -16.46 -16.76 0.52
CA GLU A 150 -16.76 -15.33 0.65
C GLU A 150 -16.21 -14.50 -0.51
N CYS A 151 -15.06 -14.88 -1.06
CA CYS A 151 -14.43 -14.22 -2.19
C CYS A 151 -15.31 -14.19 -3.46
N TYR A 152 -16.27 -15.10 -3.60
CA TYR A 152 -17.16 -15.15 -4.77
C TYR A 152 -18.54 -14.53 -4.52
N LYS A 153 -19.03 -14.44 -3.29
CA LYS A 153 -20.40 -14.00 -2.99
C LYS A 153 -20.75 -12.65 -3.64
N GLN A 154 -19.91 -11.64 -3.46
CA GLN A 154 -20.16 -10.31 -4.02
C GLN A 154 -20.14 -10.28 -5.54
N ARG A 155 -19.29 -11.13 -6.15
CA ARG A 155 -19.18 -11.23 -7.61
C ARG A 155 -20.36 -11.99 -8.22
N MET A 156 -20.91 -12.99 -7.52
CA MET A 156 -22.05 -13.75 -8.01
C MET A 156 -23.30 -12.89 -8.26
N GLU A 157 -23.50 -11.84 -7.44
CA GLU A 157 -24.63 -10.89 -7.62
C GLU A 157 -24.52 -10.10 -8.93
N LYS A 158 -23.31 -9.83 -9.41
CA LYS A 158 -23.03 -9.08 -10.65
C LYS A 158 -22.60 -9.93 -11.84
N GLY A 159 -22.50 -11.23 -11.64
CA GLY A 159 -22.05 -12.20 -12.64
C GLY A 159 -20.55 -12.51 -12.50
N LEU A 160 -20.25 -13.67 -11.90
CA LEU A 160 -18.90 -14.23 -11.79
C LEU A 160 -18.52 -14.91 -13.10
N SER A 161 -17.44 -14.49 -13.75
CA SER A 161 -16.92 -15.15 -14.95
C SER A 161 -16.20 -16.45 -14.63
N PHE A 162 -16.15 -17.38 -15.59
CA PHE A 162 -15.35 -18.61 -15.44
C PHE A 162 -13.86 -18.30 -15.24
N LEU A 163 -13.37 -17.25 -15.85
CA LEU A 163 -11.99 -16.77 -15.66
C LEU A 163 -11.72 -16.45 -14.19
N GLU A 164 -12.53 -15.58 -13.60
CA GLU A 164 -12.41 -15.19 -12.18
C GLU A 164 -12.61 -16.37 -11.22
N PHE A 165 -13.51 -17.29 -11.58
CA PHE A 165 -13.78 -18.49 -10.77
C PHE A 165 -12.54 -19.39 -10.64
N ASN A 166 -11.68 -19.42 -11.65
CA ASN A 166 -10.44 -20.21 -11.59
C ASN A 166 -9.34 -19.57 -10.73
N TYR A 167 -9.47 -18.31 -10.31
CA TYR A 167 -8.43 -17.62 -9.55
C TYR A 167 -8.06 -18.37 -8.27
N MET A 168 -9.03 -18.85 -7.51
CA MET A 168 -8.77 -19.65 -6.29
C MET A 168 -7.92 -20.89 -6.58
N ILE A 169 -8.16 -21.57 -7.69
CA ILE A 169 -7.40 -22.77 -8.09
C ILE A 169 -5.95 -22.38 -8.42
N MET A 170 -5.75 -21.27 -9.13
CA MET A 170 -4.41 -20.77 -9.48
C MET A 170 -3.62 -20.38 -8.24
N GLN A 171 -4.20 -19.64 -7.31
CA GLN A 171 -3.54 -19.26 -6.05
C GLN A 171 -3.28 -20.49 -5.16
N SER A 172 -4.16 -21.46 -5.15
CA SER A 172 -3.95 -22.71 -4.44
C SER A 172 -2.78 -23.52 -5.05
N TYR A 173 -2.67 -23.51 -6.38
CA TYR A 173 -1.56 -24.13 -7.08
C TYR A 173 -0.24 -23.40 -6.80
N ASP A 174 -0.23 -22.09 -6.70
CA ASP A 174 0.95 -21.31 -6.29
C ASP A 174 1.48 -21.81 -4.94
N PHE A 175 0.61 -21.94 -3.94
CA PHE A 175 1.03 -22.43 -2.63
C PHE A 175 1.56 -23.87 -2.70
N TYR A 176 0.89 -24.74 -3.42
CA TYR A 176 1.32 -26.12 -3.66
C TYR A 176 2.69 -26.19 -4.35
N TYR A 177 2.92 -25.37 -5.38
CA TYR A 177 4.19 -25.27 -6.08
C TYR A 177 5.31 -24.74 -5.18
N LEU A 178 5.06 -23.66 -4.45
CA LEU A 178 6.02 -23.08 -3.52
C LEU A 178 6.35 -24.03 -2.36
N PHE A 179 5.39 -24.79 -1.89
CA PHE A 179 5.61 -25.80 -0.86
C PHE A 179 6.62 -26.87 -1.33
N GLN A 180 6.49 -27.34 -2.58
CA GLN A 180 7.36 -28.39 -3.11
C GLN A 180 8.74 -27.89 -3.51
N HIS A 181 8.83 -26.70 -4.12
CA HIS A 181 10.05 -26.23 -4.75
C HIS A 181 10.84 -25.23 -3.90
N TYR A 182 10.18 -24.56 -2.96
CA TYR A 182 10.80 -23.53 -2.12
C TYR A 182 10.73 -23.82 -0.61
N GLY A 183 10.15 -24.96 -0.22
CA GLY A 183 9.94 -25.29 1.18
C GLY A 183 8.99 -24.34 1.91
N CYS A 184 8.12 -23.65 1.15
CA CYS A 184 7.16 -22.69 1.69
C CYS A 184 6.06 -23.41 2.48
N ASN A 185 6.05 -23.23 3.79
CA ASN A 185 5.11 -23.92 4.70
C ASN A 185 3.99 -23.02 5.21
N MET A 186 4.02 -21.70 4.88
CA MET A 186 3.01 -20.76 5.33
C MET A 186 2.63 -19.76 4.24
N GLN A 187 1.36 -19.37 4.22
CA GLN A 187 0.84 -18.26 3.41
C GLN A 187 0.29 -17.18 4.32
N PHE A 188 0.63 -15.91 4.02
CA PHE A 188 0.01 -14.75 4.63
C PHE A 188 -0.72 -13.91 3.60
N GLY A 189 -1.79 -13.25 4.01
CA GLY A 189 -2.56 -12.37 3.15
C GLY A 189 -3.55 -11.52 3.93
N GLY A 190 -4.26 -10.63 3.27
CA GLY A 190 -5.38 -9.89 3.85
C GLY A 190 -6.53 -10.83 4.21
N ASN A 191 -7.43 -10.38 5.07
CA ASN A 191 -8.58 -11.19 5.51
C ASN A 191 -9.53 -11.58 4.36
N ASP A 192 -9.54 -10.79 3.30
CA ASP A 192 -10.28 -11.08 2.05
C ASP A 192 -9.71 -12.28 1.27
N GLN A 193 -8.46 -12.70 1.54
CA GLN A 193 -7.79 -13.83 0.91
C GLN A 193 -8.02 -15.16 1.60
N TRP A 194 -8.71 -15.20 2.74
CA TRP A 194 -8.83 -16.40 3.58
C TRP A 194 -9.29 -17.64 2.81
N SER A 195 -10.34 -17.51 1.99
CA SER A 195 -10.87 -18.64 1.21
C SER A 195 -9.86 -19.18 0.19
N ASN A 196 -9.11 -18.29 -0.48
CA ASN A 196 -8.07 -18.68 -1.44
C ASN A 196 -6.91 -19.41 -0.73
N MET A 197 -6.52 -18.91 0.45
CA MET A 197 -5.45 -19.49 1.26
C MET A 197 -5.81 -20.90 1.74
N LEU A 198 -7.04 -21.09 2.21
CA LEU A 198 -7.54 -22.42 2.61
C LEU A 198 -7.58 -23.42 1.44
N GLY A 199 -7.84 -22.94 0.22
CA GLY A 199 -7.73 -23.77 -0.99
C GLY A 199 -6.33 -24.36 -1.16
N GLY A 200 -5.30 -23.55 -0.91
CA GLY A 200 -3.89 -23.98 -0.98
C GLY A 200 -3.51 -24.98 0.10
N THR A 201 -3.88 -24.72 1.36
CA THR A 201 -3.61 -25.66 2.47
C THR A 201 -4.29 -27.00 2.23
N GLU A 202 -5.54 -27.01 1.76
CA GLU A 202 -6.28 -28.23 1.46
C GLU A 202 -5.71 -28.98 0.25
N LEU A 203 -5.24 -28.28 -0.78
CA LEU A 203 -4.58 -28.91 -1.93
C LEU A 203 -3.29 -29.62 -1.50
N ILE A 204 -2.46 -28.99 -0.69
CA ILE A 204 -1.22 -29.59 -0.14
C ILE A 204 -1.57 -30.84 0.68
N ARG A 205 -2.55 -30.75 1.56
CA ARG A 205 -3.01 -31.86 2.38
C ARG A 205 -3.48 -33.06 1.53
N ARG A 206 -4.28 -32.80 0.50
CA ARG A 206 -4.82 -33.86 -0.37
C ARG A 206 -3.79 -34.51 -1.27
N LYS A 207 -2.88 -33.69 -1.83
CA LYS A 207 -1.89 -34.19 -2.80
C LYS A 207 -0.66 -34.79 -2.13
N LEU A 208 -0.21 -34.23 -1.01
CA LEU A 208 1.06 -34.61 -0.38
C LEU A 208 0.89 -35.27 1.00
N GLY A 209 -0.31 -35.24 1.59
CA GLY A 209 -0.52 -35.75 2.96
C GLY A 209 0.27 -34.95 4.01
N LYS A 210 0.55 -33.68 3.72
CA LYS A 210 1.32 -32.79 4.59
C LYS A 210 0.49 -31.58 4.99
N ASP A 211 0.84 -30.98 6.13
CA ASP A 211 0.20 -29.75 6.61
C ASP A 211 0.97 -28.52 6.13
N ALA A 212 0.23 -27.51 5.74
CA ALA A 212 0.69 -26.16 5.46
C ALA A 212 -0.28 -25.19 6.13
N HIS A 213 0.21 -23.99 6.48
CA HIS A 213 -0.52 -23.09 7.34
C HIS A 213 -0.85 -21.79 6.63
N ALA A 214 -1.92 -21.15 7.08
CA ALA A 214 -2.35 -19.86 6.61
C ALA A 214 -2.67 -18.94 7.79
N MET A 215 -2.28 -17.66 7.65
CA MET A 215 -2.61 -16.60 8.60
C MET A 215 -3.02 -15.34 7.84
N THR A 216 -4.17 -14.77 8.19
CA THR A 216 -4.56 -13.47 7.65
C THR A 216 -4.17 -12.34 8.59
N ILE A 217 -3.80 -11.22 7.99
CA ILE A 217 -3.50 -9.97 8.68
C ILE A 217 -4.73 -9.07 8.69
N THR A 218 -4.87 -8.33 9.79
CA THR A 218 -5.91 -7.32 9.93
C THR A 218 -5.75 -6.25 8.84
N LEU A 219 -6.86 -5.83 8.24
CA LEU A 219 -6.84 -4.73 7.27
C LEU A 219 -6.63 -3.40 7.98
N LEU A 220 -5.82 -2.54 7.37
CA LEU A 220 -5.63 -1.18 7.85
C LEU A 220 -6.85 -0.33 7.48
N LEU A 221 -7.74 -0.16 8.45
CA LEU A 221 -8.95 0.64 8.32
C LEU A 221 -8.84 1.89 9.18
N ASN A 222 -9.47 2.98 8.72
CA ASN A 222 -9.67 4.15 9.58
C ASN A 222 -10.88 3.93 10.52
N SER A 223 -11.11 4.89 11.43
CA SER A 223 -12.22 4.88 12.40
C SER A 223 -13.61 4.83 11.76
N GLU A 224 -13.74 5.21 10.49
CA GLU A 224 -14.98 5.06 9.70
C GLU A 224 -15.12 3.68 9.03
N GLY A 225 -14.18 2.75 9.23
CA GLY A 225 -14.16 1.42 8.61
C GLY A 225 -13.73 1.42 7.14
N LYS A 226 -13.14 2.50 6.63
CA LYS A 226 -12.64 2.59 5.25
C LYS A 226 -11.18 2.17 5.17
N LYS A 227 -10.81 1.47 4.08
CA LYS A 227 -9.40 1.10 3.82
C LYS A 227 -8.53 2.36 3.70
N MET A 228 -7.45 2.43 4.47
CA MET A 228 -6.47 3.52 4.41
C MET A 228 -5.60 3.43 3.15
N GLY A 229 -4.90 4.53 2.83
CA GLY A 229 -3.99 4.60 1.68
C GLY A 229 -4.63 5.11 0.40
N LYS A 230 -5.87 5.61 0.47
CA LYS A 230 -6.53 6.33 -0.62
C LYS A 230 -6.94 7.71 -0.16
N THR A 231 -6.65 8.70 -0.98
CA THR A 231 -7.09 10.09 -0.83
C THR A 231 -8.09 10.44 -1.94
N ALA A 232 -8.64 11.64 -1.91
CA ALA A 232 -9.45 12.16 -3.01
C ALA A 232 -8.65 12.23 -4.34
N SER A 233 -7.34 12.33 -4.26
CA SER A 233 -6.42 12.36 -5.41
C SER A 233 -5.93 10.97 -5.85
N GLY A 234 -6.35 9.88 -5.20
CA GLY A 234 -5.96 8.52 -5.54
C GLY A 234 -5.16 7.80 -4.45
N ALA A 235 -4.38 6.79 -4.85
CA ALA A 235 -3.57 6.02 -3.91
C ALA A 235 -2.36 6.83 -3.41
N VAL A 236 -1.96 6.58 -2.16
CA VAL A 236 -0.69 7.07 -1.59
C VAL A 236 0.39 6.03 -1.92
N TRP A 237 1.27 6.40 -2.84
CA TRP A 237 2.27 5.52 -3.42
C TRP A 237 3.55 5.48 -2.59
N LEU A 238 4.29 4.36 -2.68
CA LEU A 238 5.62 4.24 -2.08
C LEU A 238 6.74 4.75 -3.01
N ASP A 239 6.45 4.96 -4.29
CA ASP A 239 7.37 5.59 -5.24
C ASP A 239 7.42 7.11 -4.99
N PRO A 240 8.62 7.68 -4.71
CA PRO A 240 8.77 9.11 -4.45
C PRO A 240 8.42 10.00 -5.65
N ASN A 241 8.42 9.45 -6.88
CA ASN A 241 8.01 10.19 -8.09
C ASN A 241 6.48 10.30 -8.23
N LYS A 242 5.71 9.45 -7.52
CA LYS A 242 4.24 9.44 -7.55
C LYS A 242 3.63 10.11 -6.32
N THR A 243 4.21 9.89 -5.15
CA THR A 243 3.89 10.58 -3.91
C THR A 243 5.22 11.02 -3.30
N SER A 244 5.48 12.31 -3.28
CA SER A 244 6.73 12.83 -2.74
C SER A 244 6.91 12.41 -1.27
N PRO A 245 8.16 12.28 -0.75
CA PRO A 245 8.40 11.99 0.67
C PRO A 245 7.70 12.97 1.61
N TYR A 246 7.59 14.25 1.19
CA TYR A 246 6.85 15.26 1.94
C TYR A 246 5.34 14.99 1.97
N ASP A 247 4.72 14.66 0.81
CA ASP A 247 3.29 14.35 0.75
C ASP A 247 2.97 13.04 1.48
N PHE A 248 3.87 12.06 1.42
CA PHE A 248 3.79 10.82 2.18
C PHE A 248 3.84 11.10 3.70
N PHE A 249 4.77 11.95 4.15
CA PHE A 249 4.85 12.43 5.53
C PHE A 249 3.57 13.15 5.95
N GLN A 250 3.08 14.08 5.12
CA GLN A 250 1.85 14.83 5.42
C GLN A 250 0.60 13.93 5.46
N TYR A 251 0.54 12.91 4.64
CA TYR A 251 -0.54 11.93 4.71
C TYR A 251 -0.65 11.32 6.11
N TRP A 252 0.44 10.83 6.66
CA TRP A 252 0.48 10.21 7.99
C TRP A 252 0.32 11.22 9.13
N ARG A 253 0.88 12.41 8.96
CA ARG A 253 0.71 13.50 9.94
C ARG A 253 -0.72 14.02 10.02
N ASN A 254 -1.52 13.79 9.00
CA ASN A 254 -2.91 14.25 8.90
C ASN A 254 -3.95 13.14 9.18
N VAL A 255 -3.55 11.97 9.64
CA VAL A 255 -4.51 10.94 10.10
C VAL A 255 -5.35 11.48 11.27
N ASP A 256 -6.55 10.93 11.42
CA ASP A 256 -7.43 11.36 12.50
C ASP A 256 -6.87 10.96 13.87
N ASP A 257 -7.23 11.73 14.91
CA ASP A 257 -6.80 11.47 16.29
C ASP A 257 -7.20 10.06 16.74
N ALA A 258 -8.36 9.59 16.31
CA ALA A 258 -8.86 8.25 16.60
C ALA A 258 -8.04 7.12 15.97
N ASP A 259 -7.26 7.40 14.91
CA ASP A 259 -6.56 6.39 14.12
C ASP A 259 -5.05 6.32 14.44
N VAL A 260 -4.46 7.41 14.92
CA VAL A 260 -3.01 7.57 15.01
C VAL A 260 -2.32 6.50 15.83
N LEU A 261 -2.84 6.18 17.03
CA LEU A 261 -2.23 5.21 17.93
C LEU A 261 -2.34 3.78 17.39
N ASN A 262 -3.46 3.47 16.72
CA ASN A 262 -3.62 2.20 16.03
C ASN A 262 -2.64 2.08 14.87
N CYS A 263 -2.45 3.13 14.04
CA CYS A 263 -1.45 3.14 12.98
C CYS A 263 -0.03 2.96 13.53
N ILE A 264 0.33 3.62 14.62
CA ILE A 264 1.63 3.45 15.29
C ILE A 264 1.83 1.99 15.70
N ARG A 265 0.83 1.40 16.35
CA ARG A 265 0.90 0.01 16.85
C ARG A 265 1.09 -0.98 15.71
N MET A 266 0.34 -0.83 14.63
CA MET A 266 0.35 -1.79 13.53
C MET A 266 1.54 -1.63 12.59
N LEU A 267 1.97 -0.40 12.31
CA LEU A 267 2.87 -0.11 11.19
C LEU A 267 4.30 0.22 11.61
N THR A 268 4.52 0.77 12.81
CA THR A 268 5.87 1.15 13.24
C THR A 268 6.62 0.00 13.92
N PHE A 269 7.93 0.14 14.02
CA PHE A 269 8.81 -0.80 14.74
C PHE A 269 9.17 -0.31 16.15
N LEU A 270 8.44 0.68 16.66
CA LEU A 270 8.61 1.19 18.02
C LEU A 270 8.33 0.08 19.07
N PRO A 271 9.07 0.07 20.19
CA PRO A 271 8.79 -0.85 21.29
C PRO A 271 7.34 -0.73 21.79
N LEU A 272 6.72 -1.86 22.14
CA LEU A 272 5.34 -1.86 22.61
C LEU A 272 5.16 -1.06 23.89
N GLU A 273 6.15 -1.07 24.81
CA GLU A 273 6.16 -0.31 26.05
C GLU A 273 6.06 1.21 25.78
N GLN A 274 6.72 1.68 24.72
CA GLN A 274 6.62 3.09 24.28
C GLN A 274 5.23 3.40 23.73
N ILE A 275 4.62 2.46 23.01
CA ILE A 275 3.27 2.62 22.46
C ILE A 275 2.22 2.63 23.57
N GLU A 276 2.38 1.78 24.59
CA GLU A 276 1.52 1.74 25.79
C GLU A 276 1.57 3.07 26.59
N GLU A 277 2.72 3.74 26.61
CA GLU A 277 2.80 5.09 27.18
C GLU A 277 2.06 6.12 26.28
N MET A 278 2.16 5.97 24.95
CA MET A 278 1.42 6.84 24.03
C MET A 278 -0.10 6.62 24.08
N ASP A 279 -0.59 5.44 24.49
CA ASP A 279 -2.02 5.17 24.66
C ASP A 279 -2.69 6.08 25.72
N LYS A 280 -1.90 6.67 26.59
CA LYS A 280 -2.34 7.63 27.60
C LYS A 280 -2.40 9.07 27.09
N TRP A 281 -1.98 9.31 25.83
CA TRP A 281 -1.89 10.64 25.27
C TRP A 281 -3.25 11.13 24.77
N GLU A 282 -3.56 12.39 25.06
CA GLU A 282 -4.79 13.05 24.66
C GLU A 282 -4.53 14.46 24.12
N GLY A 283 -5.49 15.00 23.37
CA GLY A 283 -5.47 16.37 22.88
C GLY A 283 -4.20 16.72 22.11
N ALA A 284 -3.46 17.72 22.58
CA ALA A 284 -2.24 18.21 21.88
C ALA A 284 -1.12 17.16 21.77
N GLN A 285 -1.08 16.15 22.66
CA GLN A 285 -0.08 15.08 22.61
C GLN A 285 -0.28 14.17 21.40
N LEU A 286 -1.52 14.04 20.90
CA LEU A 286 -1.79 13.27 19.67
C LEU A 286 -1.14 13.90 18.44
N ASN A 287 -0.93 15.21 18.41
CA ASN A 287 -0.16 15.84 17.33
C ASN A 287 1.31 15.37 17.32
N LYS A 288 1.90 15.16 18.51
CA LYS A 288 3.23 14.58 18.62
C LYS A 288 3.23 13.11 18.17
N ALA A 289 2.21 12.34 18.51
CA ALA A 289 2.06 10.96 18.02
C ALA A 289 1.99 10.92 16.48
N LYS A 290 1.26 11.85 15.85
CA LYS A 290 1.19 11.98 14.38
C LYS A 290 2.53 12.35 13.77
N GLU A 291 3.32 13.19 14.41
CA GLU A 291 4.69 13.49 13.96
C GLU A 291 5.59 12.26 14.02
N ILE A 292 5.53 11.50 15.11
CA ILE A 292 6.28 10.25 15.29
C ILE A 292 5.86 9.25 14.20
N LEU A 293 4.56 9.02 14.02
CA LEU A 293 4.03 8.13 13.00
C LEU A 293 4.55 8.51 11.61
N ALA A 294 4.41 9.78 11.24
CA ALA A 294 4.82 10.29 9.94
C ALA A 294 6.34 10.15 9.72
N TYR A 295 7.14 10.43 10.75
CA TYR A 295 8.58 10.30 10.68
C TYR A 295 9.00 8.84 10.50
N GLU A 296 8.57 7.94 11.39
CA GLU A 296 8.90 6.52 11.36
C GLU A 296 8.55 5.86 10.01
N LEU A 297 7.36 6.15 9.47
CA LEU A 297 6.94 5.56 8.22
C LEU A 297 7.62 6.18 6.99
N THR A 298 7.95 7.47 7.04
CA THR A 298 8.71 8.12 5.97
C THR A 298 10.17 7.64 5.98
N GLU A 299 10.78 7.49 7.15
CA GLU A 299 12.12 6.91 7.26
C GLU A 299 12.15 5.47 6.73
N LEU A 300 11.16 4.66 7.06
CA LEU A 300 11.07 3.27 6.61
C LEU A 300 10.98 3.16 5.08
N VAL A 301 10.23 4.05 4.42
CA VAL A 301 9.97 3.98 2.96
C VAL A 301 11.01 4.75 2.16
N HIS A 302 11.36 5.95 2.59
CA HIS A 302 12.18 6.89 1.82
C HIS A 302 13.59 7.09 2.37
N GLY A 303 13.83 6.62 3.58
CA GLY A 303 15.10 6.76 4.30
C GLY A 303 15.15 8.00 5.19
N LYS A 304 16.16 7.98 6.09
CA LYS A 304 16.30 8.98 7.15
C LYS A 304 16.41 10.41 6.63
N GLU A 305 17.22 10.62 5.59
CA GLU A 305 17.46 11.95 5.02
C GLU A 305 16.16 12.61 4.54
N GLU A 306 15.32 11.85 3.83
CA GLU A 306 14.02 12.35 3.33
C GLU A 306 13.01 12.56 4.46
N ALA A 307 13.05 11.72 5.51
CA ALA A 307 12.21 11.91 6.69
C ALA A 307 12.61 13.18 7.47
N ASP A 308 13.91 13.43 7.63
CA ASP A 308 14.43 14.65 8.28
C ASP A 308 13.99 15.91 7.51
N LYS A 309 14.16 15.92 6.17
CA LYS A 309 13.72 17.01 5.29
C LYS A 309 12.22 17.28 5.39
N ALA A 310 11.41 16.20 5.33
CA ALA A 310 9.96 16.31 5.40
C ALA A 310 9.48 16.83 6.77
N MET A 311 10.11 16.39 7.86
CA MET A 311 9.82 16.89 9.21
C MET A 311 10.19 18.37 9.36
N GLU A 312 11.36 18.77 8.88
CA GLU A 312 11.82 20.16 8.94
C GLU A 312 10.88 21.07 8.15
N ALA A 313 10.54 20.69 6.91
CA ALA A 313 9.57 21.42 6.09
C ALA A 313 8.22 21.57 6.79
N ALA A 314 7.73 20.49 7.42
CA ALA A 314 6.49 20.53 8.17
C ALA A 314 6.53 21.49 9.37
N LYS A 315 7.64 21.51 10.14
CA LYS A 315 7.82 22.41 11.29
C LYS A 315 7.91 23.88 10.85
N ASN A 316 8.62 24.15 9.77
CA ASN A 316 8.81 25.49 9.25
C ASN A 316 7.51 26.15 8.80
N ILE A 317 6.58 25.38 8.23
CA ILE A 317 5.24 25.85 7.84
C ILE A 317 4.42 26.27 9.07
N PHE A 318 4.53 25.53 10.20
CA PHE A 318 3.77 25.83 11.41
C PHE A 318 4.37 26.97 12.23
N ALA A 319 5.67 27.24 12.10
CA ALA A 319 6.36 28.34 12.78
C ALA A 319 6.17 29.70 12.09
N GLY A 320 5.52 29.76 10.92
CA GLY A 320 5.18 31.03 10.25
C GLY A 320 6.35 31.77 9.60
N GLY A 321 7.51 31.14 9.36
CA GLY A 321 8.69 31.84 8.86
C GLY A 321 9.84 30.97 8.35
N GLY A 322 9.61 29.77 7.92
CA GLY A 322 10.66 28.86 7.52
C GLY A 322 10.91 28.74 6.01
N SER A 323 12.12 28.37 5.62
CA SER A 323 12.52 28.16 4.24
C SER A 323 11.67 27.11 3.54
N SER A 324 11.27 27.40 2.31
CA SER A 324 10.40 26.57 1.46
C SER A 324 11.18 25.50 0.69
N GLU A 325 12.45 25.21 1.04
CA GLU A 325 13.37 24.41 0.22
C GLU A 325 12.91 22.96 -0.01
N ASN A 326 12.19 22.36 0.93
CA ASN A 326 11.77 20.95 0.87
C ASN A 326 10.28 20.75 0.60
N MET A 327 9.57 21.76 0.14
CA MET A 327 8.15 21.65 -0.26
C MET A 327 7.99 21.13 -1.69
N PRO A 328 6.88 20.44 -2.00
CA PRO A 328 6.51 20.17 -3.38
C PRO A 328 6.56 21.47 -4.17
N THR A 329 7.37 21.50 -5.23
CA THR A 329 7.63 22.70 -6.00
C THR A 329 7.27 22.46 -7.45
N THR A 330 6.54 23.40 -8.03
CA THR A 330 6.32 23.46 -9.49
C THR A 330 7.12 24.61 -10.06
N THR A 331 7.96 24.31 -11.04
CA THR A 331 8.66 25.31 -11.85
C THR A 331 7.80 25.65 -13.05
N LEU A 332 7.42 26.93 -13.16
CA LEU A 332 6.74 27.46 -14.33
C LEU A 332 7.74 27.88 -15.38
N THR A 333 7.43 27.60 -16.62
CA THR A 333 8.22 27.97 -17.81
C THR A 333 7.41 28.91 -18.70
N ASP A 334 8.04 29.53 -19.68
CA ASP A 334 7.37 30.43 -20.64
C ASP A 334 6.17 29.76 -21.33
N ALA A 335 6.24 28.46 -21.56
CA ALA A 335 5.15 27.68 -22.17
C ALA A 335 3.87 27.60 -21.32
N ASP A 336 3.96 27.94 -20.03
CA ASP A 336 2.83 27.89 -19.10
C ASP A 336 1.99 29.17 -19.09
N PHE A 337 2.51 30.21 -19.76
CA PHE A 337 1.85 31.52 -19.83
C PHE A 337 1.27 31.75 -21.22
N THR A 338 0.05 32.28 -21.24
CA THR A 338 -0.59 32.77 -22.45
C THR A 338 -0.69 34.29 -22.31
N ASP A 339 -0.17 35.05 -23.27
CA ASP A 339 -0.08 36.54 -23.20
C ASP A 339 0.56 37.04 -21.89
N GLY A 340 1.57 36.30 -21.37
CA GLY A 340 2.27 36.66 -20.14
C GLY A 340 1.53 36.34 -18.84
N GLN A 341 0.40 35.67 -18.91
CA GLN A 341 -0.43 35.32 -17.76
C GLN A 341 -0.77 33.84 -17.66
N ILE A 342 -0.98 33.34 -16.45
CA ILE A 342 -1.51 32.02 -16.15
C ILE A 342 -2.79 32.12 -15.33
N GLY A 343 -3.83 31.39 -15.72
CA GLY A 343 -5.07 31.30 -14.94
C GLY A 343 -4.89 30.47 -13.66
N VAL A 344 -5.49 30.92 -12.56
CA VAL A 344 -5.39 30.24 -11.26
C VAL A 344 -5.84 28.78 -11.32
N LEU A 345 -6.84 28.42 -12.14
CA LEU A 345 -7.27 27.04 -12.31
C LEU A 345 -6.19 26.18 -12.97
N THR A 346 -5.56 26.71 -14.02
CA THR A 346 -4.45 26.04 -14.71
C THR A 346 -3.26 25.86 -13.77
N LEU A 347 -2.94 26.87 -12.98
CA LEU A 347 -1.90 26.80 -11.95
C LEU A 347 -2.17 25.68 -10.95
N LEU A 348 -3.39 25.59 -10.42
CA LEU A 348 -3.75 24.54 -9.45
C LEU A 348 -3.64 23.13 -10.03
N VAL A 349 -4.01 22.95 -11.30
CA VAL A 349 -3.88 21.65 -11.98
C VAL A 349 -2.41 21.34 -12.22
N LYS A 350 -1.60 22.29 -12.65
CA LYS A 350 -0.16 22.11 -12.88
C LYS A 350 0.60 21.80 -11.60
N CYS A 351 0.20 22.38 -10.48
CA CYS A 351 0.74 22.07 -9.16
C CYS A 351 0.26 20.73 -8.59
N GLY A 352 -0.59 19.98 -9.32
CA GLY A 352 -1.17 18.74 -8.80
C GLY A 352 -2.16 18.93 -7.63
N LEU A 353 -2.53 20.17 -7.34
CA LEU A 353 -3.48 20.51 -6.27
C LEU A 353 -4.94 20.24 -6.68
N ALA A 354 -5.21 20.08 -7.96
CA ALA A 354 -6.49 19.65 -8.50
C ALA A 354 -6.27 18.73 -9.70
N ALA A 355 -7.10 17.70 -9.87
CA ALA A 355 -7.02 16.77 -10.99
C ALA A 355 -7.56 17.35 -12.30
N SER A 356 -8.33 18.44 -12.22
CA SER A 356 -8.93 19.13 -13.39
C SER A 356 -9.32 20.56 -13.06
N ASN A 357 -9.51 21.38 -14.12
CA ASN A 357 -10.02 22.74 -13.97
C ASN A 357 -11.42 22.77 -13.31
N GLY A 358 -12.23 21.72 -13.47
CA GLY A 358 -13.53 21.60 -12.80
C GLY A 358 -13.40 21.44 -11.30
N GLU A 359 -12.45 20.62 -10.84
CA GLU A 359 -12.13 20.48 -9.42
C GLU A 359 -11.50 21.76 -8.86
N ALA A 360 -10.53 22.33 -9.56
CA ALA A 360 -9.91 23.59 -9.18
C ALA A 360 -10.94 24.69 -8.96
N ARG A 361 -11.94 24.81 -9.87
CA ARG A 361 -13.05 25.78 -9.73
C ARG A 361 -13.84 25.56 -8.45
N LYS A 362 -14.22 24.32 -8.14
CA LYS A 362 -14.94 23.99 -6.91
C LYS A 362 -14.13 24.34 -5.65
N LEU A 363 -12.82 24.09 -5.68
CA LEU A 363 -11.91 24.45 -4.57
C LEU A 363 -11.85 25.95 -4.35
N VAL A 364 -11.70 26.76 -5.41
CA VAL A 364 -11.68 28.24 -5.31
C VAL A 364 -13.03 28.77 -4.83
N GLN A 365 -14.13 28.33 -5.43
CA GLN A 365 -15.48 28.76 -5.04
C GLN A 365 -15.83 28.38 -3.59
N GLY A 366 -15.33 27.23 -3.11
CA GLY A 366 -15.44 26.81 -1.71
C GLY A 366 -14.51 27.56 -0.76
N GLY A 367 -13.70 28.47 -1.28
CA GLY A 367 -12.73 29.27 -0.51
C GLY A 367 -11.59 28.42 0.06
N GLY A 368 -11.29 27.31 -0.59
CA GLY A 368 -10.25 26.37 -0.19
C GLY A 368 -8.87 26.66 -0.75
N VAL A 369 -8.64 27.79 -1.40
CA VAL A 369 -7.35 28.15 -2.00
C VAL A 369 -6.88 29.51 -1.53
N SER A 370 -5.61 29.61 -1.17
CA SER A 370 -4.92 30.90 -0.94
C SER A 370 -3.52 30.88 -1.57
N ILE A 371 -3.02 32.04 -1.95
CA ILE A 371 -1.66 32.25 -2.44
C ILE A 371 -1.01 33.27 -1.50
N ASP A 372 0.16 32.92 -0.95
CA ASP A 372 0.88 33.72 0.05
C ASP A 372 0.02 34.17 1.25
N GLY A 373 -0.95 33.33 1.63
CA GLY A 373 -1.89 33.61 2.72
C GLY A 373 -3.13 34.37 2.30
N GLU A 374 -3.14 34.99 1.12
CA GLU A 374 -4.30 35.69 0.58
C GLU A 374 -5.27 34.74 -0.12
N LYS A 375 -6.55 34.80 0.25
CA LYS A 375 -7.58 33.92 -0.29
C LYS A 375 -7.87 34.24 -1.75
N VAL A 376 -7.79 33.24 -2.62
CA VAL A 376 -8.23 33.38 -4.01
C VAL A 376 -9.76 33.44 -4.05
N ALA A 377 -10.29 34.60 -4.39
CA ALA A 377 -11.75 34.83 -4.41
C ALA A 377 -12.38 34.55 -5.78
N ASP A 378 -11.64 34.77 -6.86
CA ASP A 378 -12.15 34.61 -8.24
C ASP A 378 -11.42 33.45 -8.95
N PHE A 379 -12.17 32.47 -9.37
CA PHE A 379 -11.63 31.33 -10.16
C PHE A 379 -11.19 31.75 -11.58
N LYS A 380 -11.57 32.95 -12.05
CA LYS A 380 -11.10 33.50 -13.32
C LYS A 380 -9.83 34.34 -13.18
N GLN A 381 -9.31 34.48 -11.96
CA GLN A 381 -8.13 35.28 -11.69
C GLN A 381 -6.96 34.85 -12.58
N MET A 382 -6.34 35.81 -13.23
CA MET A 382 -5.12 35.69 -14.02
C MET A 382 -3.95 36.23 -13.19
N LEU A 383 -2.84 35.54 -13.26
CA LEU A 383 -1.60 35.89 -12.56
C LEU A 383 -0.52 36.18 -13.59
N ASP A 384 0.08 37.37 -13.50
CA ASP A 384 1.15 37.78 -14.41
C ASP A 384 2.42 36.96 -14.17
N LYS A 385 3.23 36.78 -15.20
CA LYS A 385 4.53 36.09 -15.08
C LYS A 385 5.43 36.77 -14.03
N ASP A 386 5.39 38.10 -13.94
CA ASP A 386 6.17 38.88 -12.97
C ASP A 386 5.76 38.59 -11.53
N PHE A 387 4.55 38.10 -11.27
CA PHE A 387 4.10 37.70 -9.96
C PHE A 387 4.97 36.53 -9.43
N PHE A 388 5.53 35.69 -10.31
CA PHE A 388 6.36 34.55 -9.96
C PHE A 388 7.87 34.82 -9.98
N GLN A 389 8.32 36.06 -10.12
CA GLN A 389 9.73 36.42 -9.93
C GLN A 389 10.23 36.13 -8.52
N GLN A 390 9.33 36.06 -7.55
CA GLN A 390 9.57 35.53 -6.21
C GLN A 390 8.80 34.21 -6.07
N GLU A 391 9.34 33.29 -5.25
CA GLU A 391 8.61 32.06 -4.92
C GLU A 391 7.24 32.39 -4.34
N ARG A 392 6.22 31.63 -4.75
CA ARG A 392 4.85 31.77 -4.28
C ARG A 392 4.39 30.51 -3.56
N MET A 393 3.69 30.72 -2.45
CA MET A 393 3.12 29.63 -1.65
C MET A 393 1.64 29.47 -1.97
N VAL A 394 1.28 28.40 -2.65
CA VAL A 394 -0.11 28.03 -2.92
C VAL A 394 -0.59 27.05 -1.84
N LYS A 395 -1.71 27.36 -1.21
CA LYS A 395 -2.32 26.53 -0.16
C LYS A 395 -3.67 26.01 -0.60
N LYS A 396 -3.91 24.70 -0.47
CA LYS A 396 -5.21 24.04 -0.66
C LYS A 396 -5.74 23.58 0.71
N GLY A 397 -6.91 24.08 1.08
CA GLY A 397 -7.52 23.77 2.37
C GLY A 397 -6.67 24.22 3.57
N LYS A 398 -6.73 23.48 4.68
CA LYS A 398 -6.04 23.88 5.91
C LYS A 398 -4.59 23.37 5.99
N LYS A 399 -4.24 22.33 5.21
CA LYS A 399 -3.07 21.48 5.49
C LYS A 399 -2.15 21.21 4.30
N THR A 400 -2.54 21.50 3.05
CA THR A 400 -1.74 21.24 1.85
C THR A 400 -1.09 22.52 1.34
N PHE A 401 0.23 22.50 1.20
CA PHE A 401 1.03 23.62 0.73
C PHE A 401 1.87 23.19 -0.47
N HIS A 402 2.07 24.10 -1.42
CA HIS A 402 2.83 23.86 -2.63
C HIS A 402 3.58 25.13 -3.04
N LYS A 403 4.85 25.00 -3.37
CA LYS A 403 5.69 26.10 -3.81
C LYS A 403 5.64 26.24 -5.33
N VAL A 404 5.59 27.47 -5.82
CA VAL A 404 5.66 27.78 -7.24
C VAL A 404 6.81 28.75 -7.49
N VAL A 405 7.65 28.41 -8.43
CA VAL A 405 8.82 29.21 -8.85
C VAL A 405 8.79 29.41 -10.36
N LEU A 406 9.41 30.48 -10.84
CA LEU A 406 9.68 30.69 -12.26
C LEU A 406 11.03 30.09 -12.60
N GLY A 407 11.10 29.27 -13.68
CA GLY A 407 12.33 28.65 -14.19
C GLY A 407 12.98 29.44 -15.31
#